data_7565fa097adf46b1a720c250086b045f
#
_entry.id   7565fa097adf46b1a720c250086b045f
#
_cell.length_a   1.000
_cell.length_b   1.000
_cell.length_c   1.000
_cell.angle_alpha   90.00
_cell.angle_beta   90.00
_cell.angle_gamma   90.00
#
_symmetry.space_group_name_H-M   'P 1'
#
loop_
_entity.id
_entity.type
_entity.pdbx_description
1 polymer ?
#
loop_
_entity_poly.entity_id
_entity_poly.type
_entity_poly.pdbx_seq_one_letter_code
_entity_poly.pdbx_strand_id
1 'polypeptide(L)'
;MIKIAVMQPYAFPYFGYLQLMKAVDHFVFMDDVTFIKKGFMNRNKIISNGEEQLFTIPVRKISQNKKINEHYVGSSWSTKLIRSIKHSYQKSPYFEEYSVHLFPLIKELEDKKFSDACVLIFETIADILNI
;
A
#
# COMPACT_ATOMS: atom_id res chain seq x y z
N MET A 1 -2.70 -28.87 -9.64
CA MET A 1 -1.52 -28.04 -9.99
C MET A 1 -1.47 -26.82 -9.07
N ILE A 2 -0.35 -26.61 -8.38
CA ILE A 2 -0.16 -25.45 -7.52
C ILE A 2 0.19 -24.24 -8.37
N LYS A 3 -0.53 -23.12 -8.19
CA LYS A 3 -0.29 -21.86 -8.89
C LYS A 3 0.44 -20.89 -7.96
N ILE A 4 1.51 -20.30 -8.45
CA ILE A 4 2.36 -19.37 -7.69
C ILE A 4 2.49 -18.07 -8.49
N ALA A 5 2.33 -16.94 -7.83
CA ALA A 5 2.66 -15.63 -8.37
C ALA A 5 3.82 -15.02 -7.57
N VAL A 6 4.76 -14.39 -8.28
CA VAL A 6 5.89 -13.68 -7.67
C VAL A 6 5.84 -12.24 -8.14
N MET A 7 5.64 -11.31 -7.22
CA MET A 7 5.46 -9.90 -7.54
C MET A 7 6.27 -9.01 -6.59
N GLN A 8 6.73 -7.87 -7.09
CA GLN A 8 7.35 -6.86 -6.24
C GLN A 8 6.32 -6.26 -5.28
N PRO A 9 6.69 -5.97 -4.03
CA PRO A 9 5.78 -5.32 -3.09
C PRO A 9 5.55 -3.85 -3.48
N TYR A 10 4.28 -3.47 -3.58
CA TYR A 10 3.84 -2.11 -3.82
C TYR A 10 2.93 -1.67 -2.67
N ALA A 11 3.07 -0.45 -2.22
CA ALA A 11 2.14 0.12 -1.26
C ALA A 11 0.85 0.54 -1.98
N PHE A 12 -0.27 0.00 -1.54
CA PHE A 12 -1.59 0.19 -2.18
C PHE A 12 -1.56 -0.14 -3.68
N PRO A 13 -1.43 -1.43 -4.02
CA PRO A 13 -1.29 -1.86 -5.41
C PRO A 13 -2.57 -1.60 -6.21
N TYR A 14 -2.43 -1.58 -7.54
CA TYR A 14 -3.60 -1.54 -8.41
C TYR A 14 -4.40 -2.85 -8.32
N PHE A 15 -5.64 -2.81 -8.76
CA PHE A 15 -6.60 -3.89 -8.59
C PHE A 15 -6.15 -5.24 -9.18
N GLY A 16 -5.35 -5.22 -10.24
CA GLY A 16 -4.81 -6.44 -10.86
C GLY A 16 -3.98 -7.30 -9.90
N TYR A 17 -3.27 -6.71 -8.94
CA TYR A 17 -2.55 -7.47 -7.91
C TYR A 17 -3.51 -8.28 -7.04
N LEU A 18 -4.64 -7.71 -6.67
CA LEU A 18 -5.64 -8.37 -5.85
C LEU A 18 -6.34 -9.50 -6.61
N GLN A 19 -6.59 -9.30 -7.91
CA GLN A 19 -7.12 -10.36 -8.79
C GLN A 19 -6.13 -11.51 -8.90
N LEU A 20 -4.84 -11.21 -9.08
CA LEU A 20 -3.79 -12.22 -9.14
C LEU A 20 -3.66 -12.97 -7.81
N MET A 21 -3.69 -12.27 -6.68
CA MET A 21 -3.64 -12.88 -5.35
C MET A 21 -4.78 -13.89 -5.18
N LYS A 22 -6.00 -13.54 -5.60
CA LYS A 22 -7.15 -14.44 -5.54
C LYS A 22 -7.02 -15.66 -6.46
N ALA A 23 -6.29 -15.54 -7.56
CA ALA A 23 -6.19 -16.56 -8.60
C ALA A 23 -5.11 -17.62 -8.34
N VAL A 24 -4.25 -17.44 -7.32
CA VAL A 24 -3.10 -18.31 -7.05
C VAL A 24 -3.19 -18.95 -5.66
N ASP A 25 -2.47 -20.05 -5.49
CA ASP A 25 -2.38 -20.73 -4.20
C ASP A 25 -1.34 -20.10 -3.28
N HIS A 26 -0.26 -19.55 -3.88
CA HIS A 26 0.80 -18.84 -3.17
C HIS A 26 1.14 -17.53 -3.86
N PHE A 27 1.06 -16.44 -3.12
CA PHE A 27 1.50 -15.13 -3.58
C PHE A 27 2.80 -14.76 -2.86
N VAL A 28 3.89 -14.60 -3.63
CA VAL A 28 5.23 -14.35 -3.10
C VAL A 28 5.64 -12.91 -3.36
N PHE A 29 6.02 -12.18 -2.33
CA PHE A 29 6.57 -10.84 -2.47
C PHE A 29 8.08 -10.90 -2.73
N MET A 30 8.47 -10.43 -3.91
CA MET A 30 9.88 -10.36 -4.31
C MET A 30 10.46 -9.03 -3.87
N ASP A 31 11.06 -8.99 -2.68
CA ASP A 31 11.59 -7.78 -2.06
C ASP A 31 13.13 -7.69 -2.03
N ASP A 32 13.81 -8.68 -2.60
CA ASP A 32 15.27 -8.76 -2.70
C ASP A 32 15.84 -8.17 -3.98
N VAL A 33 15.06 -7.32 -4.64
CA VAL A 33 15.44 -6.56 -5.84
C VAL A 33 15.49 -5.07 -5.53
N THR A 34 16.08 -4.28 -6.44
CA THR A 34 16.27 -2.85 -6.23
C THR A 34 14.95 -2.08 -6.14
N PHE A 35 14.92 -1.04 -5.31
CA PHE A 35 13.79 -0.16 -5.16
C PHE A 35 13.55 0.66 -6.43
N ILE A 36 12.31 0.75 -6.90
CA ILE A 36 11.92 1.56 -8.06
C ILE A 36 11.67 2.99 -7.61
N LYS A 37 12.65 3.86 -7.86
CA LYS A 37 12.57 5.28 -7.54
C LYS A 37 11.69 6.03 -8.54
N LYS A 38 10.89 6.97 -8.06
CA LYS A 38 10.00 7.83 -8.88
C LYS A 38 8.90 7.07 -9.64
N GLY A 39 8.62 5.82 -9.27
CA GLY A 39 7.50 5.04 -9.79
C GLY A 39 6.31 5.03 -8.84
N PHE A 40 5.45 4.03 -8.99
CA PHE A 40 4.27 3.84 -8.13
C PHE A 40 4.47 2.83 -7.00
N MET A 41 5.71 2.45 -6.71
CA MET A 41 5.98 1.49 -5.64
C MET A 41 5.51 2.02 -4.27
N ASN A 42 5.75 3.32 -4.00
CA ASN A 42 5.34 3.98 -2.75
C ASN A 42 4.40 5.17 -2.98
N ARG A 43 3.74 5.22 -4.13
CA ARG A 43 2.80 6.30 -4.49
C ARG A 43 1.53 5.72 -5.07
N ASN A 44 0.44 6.44 -4.88
CA ASN A 44 -0.83 6.16 -5.56
C ASN A 44 -1.67 7.44 -5.59
N LYS A 45 -2.91 7.32 -6.02
CA LYS A 45 -3.81 8.46 -6.19
C LYS A 45 -5.09 8.24 -5.40
N ILE A 46 -5.66 9.34 -4.93
CA ILE A 46 -7.03 9.42 -4.42
C ILE A 46 -7.81 10.37 -5.31
N ILE A 47 -9.13 10.26 -5.28
CA ILE A 47 -10.02 11.21 -5.96
C ILE A 47 -10.48 12.24 -4.95
N SER A 48 -10.19 13.51 -5.21
CA SER A 48 -10.59 14.64 -4.38
C SER A 48 -11.23 15.71 -5.26
N ASN A 49 -12.48 16.11 -4.94
CA ASN A 49 -13.25 17.08 -5.70
C ASN A 49 -13.34 16.74 -7.22
N GLY A 50 -13.49 15.43 -7.54
CA GLY A 50 -13.58 14.96 -8.93
C GLY A 50 -12.24 14.89 -9.67
N GLU A 51 -11.14 15.21 -9.03
CA GLU A 51 -9.79 15.19 -9.62
C GLU A 51 -8.88 14.17 -8.94
N GLU A 52 -7.92 13.64 -9.71
CA GLU A 52 -6.88 12.78 -9.16
C GLU A 52 -5.90 13.59 -8.32
N GLN A 53 -5.63 13.12 -7.11
CA GLN A 53 -4.61 13.69 -6.22
C GLN A 53 -3.60 12.61 -5.88
N LEU A 54 -2.34 12.84 -6.23
CA LEU A 54 -1.24 11.94 -5.91
C LEU A 54 -0.95 11.99 -4.40
N PHE A 55 -0.74 10.81 -3.80
CA PHE A 55 -0.16 10.71 -2.47
C PHE A 55 1.07 9.82 -2.48
N THR A 56 1.99 10.10 -1.59
CA THR A 56 3.23 9.36 -1.43
C THR A 56 3.36 8.84 0.00
N ILE A 57 3.69 7.56 0.14
CA ILE A 57 4.15 7.03 1.41
C ILE A 57 5.64 7.32 1.51
N PRO A 58 6.08 8.17 2.44
CA PRO A 58 7.48 8.53 2.52
C PRO A 58 8.35 7.31 2.87
N VAL A 59 9.44 7.16 2.14
CA VAL A 59 10.45 6.14 2.40
C VAL A 59 11.78 6.84 2.66
N ARG A 60 12.46 6.44 3.74
CA ARG A 60 13.72 7.07 4.15
C ARG A 60 14.83 6.74 3.17
N LYS A 61 15.59 7.77 2.76
CA LYS A 61 16.84 7.61 1.98
C LYS A 61 16.70 6.63 0.82
N ILE A 62 15.68 6.83 -0.02
CA ILE A 62 15.46 5.99 -1.19
C ILE A 62 16.74 5.91 -2.04
N SER A 63 17.17 4.69 -2.36
CA SER A 63 18.33 4.43 -3.19
C SER A 63 18.06 3.29 -4.16
N GLN A 64 18.39 3.49 -5.43
CA GLN A 64 18.40 2.43 -6.45
C GLN A 64 19.52 1.42 -6.24
N ASN A 65 20.49 1.71 -5.36
CA ASN A 65 21.58 0.83 -4.99
C ASN A 65 21.25 -0.08 -3.80
N LYS A 66 20.05 0.08 -3.24
CA LYS A 66 19.54 -0.74 -2.14
C LYS A 66 18.33 -1.53 -2.59
N LYS A 67 18.16 -2.71 -1.99
CA LYS A 67 17.01 -3.58 -2.21
C LYS A 67 15.75 -2.99 -1.54
N ILE A 68 14.59 -3.42 -2.00
CA ILE A 68 13.30 -3.02 -1.42
C ILE A 68 13.30 -3.31 0.09
N ASN A 69 13.77 -4.48 0.51
CA ASN A 69 13.80 -4.92 1.91
C ASN A 69 14.83 -4.18 2.79
N GLU A 70 15.61 -3.27 2.23
CA GLU A 70 16.56 -2.43 2.95
C GLU A 70 16.03 -1.01 3.20
N HIS A 71 14.77 -0.75 2.88
CA HIS A 71 14.14 0.56 3.04
C HIS A 71 13.13 0.56 4.19
N TYR A 72 12.96 1.74 4.80
CA TYR A 72 12.03 1.97 5.90
C TYR A 72 11.06 3.09 5.57
N VAL A 73 9.82 2.91 5.96
CA VAL A 73 8.79 3.96 5.88
C VAL A 73 9.15 5.08 6.84
N GLY A 74 8.92 6.32 6.42
CA GLY A 74 9.14 7.49 7.26
C GLY A 74 8.13 7.61 8.40
N SER A 75 8.35 8.59 9.26
CA SER A 75 7.47 8.91 10.40
C SER A 75 6.70 10.20 10.18
N SER A 76 5.66 10.41 10.99
CA SER A 76 4.90 11.69 11.10
C SER A 76 4.21 12.14 9.81
N TRP A 77 3.74 11.21 8.99
CA TRP A 77 3.03 11.51 7.73
C TRP A 77 1.59 11.00 7.72
N SER A 78 1.26 9.99 8.52
CA SER A 78 -0.02 9.28 8.44
C SER A 78 -1.22 10.18 8.74
N THR A 79 -1.10 11.08 9.70
CA THR A 79 -2.17 12.01 10.09
C THR A 79 -2.59 12.89 8.91
N LYS A 80 -1.65 13.38 8.12
CA LYS A 80 -1.93 14.20 6.94
C LYS A 80 -2.66 13.39 5.86
N LEU A 81 -2.22 12.17 5.59
CA LEU A 81 -2.86 11.30 4.61
C LEU A 81 -4.28 10.92 5.05
N ILE A 82 -4.47 10.56 6.32
CA ILE A 82 -5.80 10.23 6.87
C ILE A 82 -6.74 11.42 6.72
N ARG A 83 -6.26 12.63 7.01
CA ARG A 83 -7.07 13.85 6.86
C ARG A 83 -7.49 14.06 5.40
N SER A 84 -6.58 13.85 4.45
CA SER A 84 -6.88 13.96 3.02
C SER A 84 -7.92 12.92 2.57
N ILE A 85 -7.79 11.68 3.01
CA ILE A 85 -8.75 10.61 2.71
C ILE A 85 -10.11 10.95 3.32
N LYS A 86 -10.15 11.37 4.57
CA LYS A 86 -11.40 11.77 5.24
C LYS A 86 -12.09 12.91 4.50
N HIS A 87 -11.34 13.94 4.14
CA HIS A 87 -11.88 15.08 3.38
C HIS A 87 -12.47 14.64 2.05
N SER A 88 -11.80 13.72 1.34
CA SER A 88 -12.19 13.28 -0.01
C SER A 88 -13.34 12.29 -0.01
N TYR A 89 -13.44 11.41 1.00
CA TYR A 89 -14.34 10.25 0.98
C TYR A 89 -15.37 10.20 2.10
N GLN A 90 -15.40 11.14 3.04
CA GLN A 90 -16.32 11.09 4.20
C GLN A 90 -17.81 10.99 3.84
N LYS A 91 -18.18 11.43 2.64
CA LYS A 91 -19.57 11.35 2.14
C LYS A 91 -19.83 10.09 1.31
N SER A 92 -18.83 9.23 1.13
CA SER A 92 -18.98 7.99 0.36
C SER A 92 -19.82 6.97 1.15
N PRO A 93 -20.64 6.14 0.48
CA PRO A 93 -21.60 5.25 1.14
C PRO A 93 -20.99 4.28 2.15
N TYR A 94 -19.77 3.80 1.89
CA TYR A 94 -19.10 2.79 2.73
C TYR A 94 -17.93 3.36 3.55
N PHE A 95 -17.83 4.68 3.64
CA PHE A 95 -16.70 5.32 4.31
C PHE A 95 -16.57 4.87 5.77
N GLU A 96 -17.67 4.90 6.52
CA GLU A 96 -17.69 4.52 7.94
C GLU A 96 -17.27 3.07 8.14
N GLU A 97 -17.73 2.18 7.27
CA GLU A 97 -17.44 0.75 7.34
C GLU A 97 -15.96 0.44 7.13
N TYR A 98 -15.31 1.10 6.16
CA TYR A 98 -13.93 0.77 5.79
C TYR A 98 -12.88 1.65 6.46
N SER A 99 -13.22 2.86 6.86
CA SER A 99 -12.26 3.76 7.52
C SER A 99 -11.76 3.21 8.85
N VAL A 100 -12.58 2.43 9.57
CA VAL A 100 -12.19 1.80 10.85
C VAL A 100 -11.08 0.76 10.67
N HIS A 101 -10.91 0.21 9.47
CA HIS A 101 -9.82 -0.71 9.11
C HIS A 101 -8.64 0.04 8.49
N LEU A 102 -8.91 1.02 7.62
CA LEU A 102 -7.91 1.71 6.85
C LEU A 102 -7.07 2.69 7.69
N PHE A 103 -7.69 3.45 8.58
CA PHE A 103 -6.96 4.48 9.33
C PHE A 103 -5.97 3.90 10.35
N PRO A 104 -6.31 2.86 11.14
CA PRO A 104 -5.33 2.20 11.97
C PRO A 104 -4.19 1.57 11.15
N LEU A 105 -4.51 0.97 9.99
CA LEU A 105 -3.51 0.43 9.08
C LEU A 105 -2.51 1.52 8.66
N ILE A 106 -2.98 2.67 8.17
CA ILE A 106 -2.11 3.76 7.72
C ILE A 106 -1.18 4.23 8.83
N LYS A 107 -1.68 4.38 10.06
CA LYS A 107 -0.86 4.75 11.22
C LYS A 107 0.21 3.71 11.53
N GLU A 108 -0.13 2.44 11.41
CA GLU A 108 0.78 1.34 11.71
C GLU A 108 1.94 1.21 10.70
N LEU A 109 1.81 1.80 9.51
CA LEU A 109 2.86 1.76 8.49
C LEU A 109 4.09 2.60 8.86
N GLU A 110 3.93 3.62 9.71
CA GLU A 110 5.05 4.50 10.10
C GLU A 110 6.19 3.69 10.72
N ASP A 111 7.41 4.02 10.32
CA ASP A 111 8.66 3.44 10.83
C ASP A 111 8.85 1.94 10.55
N LYS A 112 7.92 1.28 9.86
CA LYS A 112 8.10 -0.12 9.46
C LYS A 112 9.09 -0.27 8.31
N LYS A 113 9.71 -1.45 8.23
CA LYS A 113 10.38 -1.86 6.99
C LYS A 113 9.37 -1.79 5.83
N PHE A 114 9.77 -1.21 4.70
CA PHE A 114 8.85 -0.98 3.58
C PHE A 114 8.21 -2.27 3.06
N SER A 115 8.98 -3.36 2.97
CA SER A 115 8.45 -4.67 2.59
C SER A 115 7.35 -5.14 3.54
N ASP A 116 7.58 -5.03 4.85
CA ASP A 116 6.61 -5.43 5.87
C ASP A 116 5.36 -4.56 5.82
N ALA A 117 5.52 -3.26 5.56
CA ALA A 117 4.39 -2.35 5.37
C ALA A 117 3.53 -2.76 4.17
N CYS A 118 4.15 -3.11 3.05
CA CYS A 118 3.43 -3.60 1.86
C CYS A 118 2.67 -4.89 2.15
N VAL A 119 3.28 -5.85 2.83
CA VAL A 119 2.62 -7.11 3.22
C VAL A 119 1.42 -6.84 4.11
N LEU A 120 1.57 -5.98 5.10
CA LEU A 120 0.46 -5.60 6.00
C LEU A 120 -0.70 -4.96 5.24
N ILE A 121 -0.43 -4.09 4.27
CA ILE A 121 -1.46 -3.51 3.40
C ILE A 121 -2.20 -4.61 2.63
N PHE A 122 -1.46 -5.51 1.99
CA PHE A 122 -2.05 -6.62 1.23
C PHE A 122 -2.91 -7.53 2.09
N GLU A 123 -2.41 -7.94 3.25
CA GLU A 123 -3.14 -8.80 4.19
C GLU A 123 -4.43 -8.12 4.66
N THR A 124 -4.37 -6.85 5.03
CA THR A 124 -5.54 -6.10 5.48
C THR A 124 -6.59 -6.00 4.37
N ILE A 125 -6.18 -5.69 3.14
CA ILE A 125 -7.09 -5.60 2.00
C ILE A 125 -7.66 -6.98 1.66
N ALA A 126 -6.85 -8.03 1.68
CA ALA A 126 -7.28 -9.40 1.43
C ALA A 126 -8.35 -9.83 2.45
N ASP A 127 -8.15 -9.53 3.72
CA ASP A 127 -9.12 -9.81 4.77
C ASP A 127 -10.45 -9.07 4.54
N ILE A 128 -10.39 -7.78 4.21
CA ILE A 128 -11.58 -6.97 3.91
C ILE A 128 -12.35 -7.55 2.69
N LEU A 129 -11.65 -8.04 1.70
CA LEU A 129 -12.23 -8.57 0.46
C LEU A 129 -12.53 -10.07 0.51
N ASN A 130 -12.20 -10.76 1.59
CA ASN A 130 -12.33 -12.23 1.74
C ASN A 130 -11.62 -13.00 0.61
N ILE A 131 -10.39 -12.67 0.35
CA ILE A 131 -9.56 -13.34 -0.67
C ILE A 131 -8.29 -13.94 -0.07
#